data_0ea927568c5ae49e78f667e9c6312454
#
_entry.id   0ea927568c5ae49e78f667e9c6312454
#
_cell.length_a   1.000
_cell.length_b   1.000
_cell.length_c   1.000
_cell.angle_alpha   90.00
_cell.angle_beta   90.00
_cell.angle_gamma   90.00
#
_symmetry.space_group_name_H-M   'P 1'
#
loop_
_entity.id
_entity.type
_entity.pdbx_description
1 polymer ?
#
loop_
_entity_poly.entity_id
_entity_poly.type
_entity_poly.pdbx_seq_one_letter_code
_entity_poly.pdbx_strand_id
1 'polypeptide(L)'
;GDWSGNLCDFYFRVYNRMVQDIRIPFKLEGSDRIDDTPLHQALREALANALIHADYRDRRGLVVQKWPDRIRITNPGAFRINVQEALAGGISDPRNENLIKMFNLINVGERAGSGLPSICAVWRKQHWKAPEITELFGPDQTILFLPLVTEKTAIKSGDKKAAIKSGDKKQ
;
A
#
# COMPACT_ATOMS: atom_id res chain seq x y z
N GLY A 1 -11.11 -14.97 -9.65
CA GLY A 1 -12.49 -14.71 -9.28
C GLY A 1 -13.05 -13.61 -10.16
N ASP A 2 -14.28 -13.73 -10.57
CA ASP A 2 -14.91 -12.78 -11.46
C ASP A 2 -15.08 -11.43 -10.74
N TRP A 3 -14.69 -10.37 -11.42
CA TRP A 3 -14.88 -9.00 -10.95
C TRP A 3 -16.16 -8.42 -11.56
N SER A 4 -16.99 -7.82 -10.71
CA SER A 4 -18.26 -7.24 -11.11
C SER A 4 -18.14 -5.97 -11.99
N GLY A 5 -16.93 -5.42 -12.16
CA GLY A 5 -16.70 -4.11 -12.77
C GLY A 5 -16.92 -2.92 -11.82
N ASN A 6 -17.31 -3.18 -10.57
CA ASN A 6 -17.56 -2.16 -9.56
C ASN A 6 -16.33 -1.92 -8.68
N LEU A 7 -15.88 -0.65 -8.58
CA LEU A 7 -14.70 -0.29 -7.78
C LEU A 7 -14.89 -0.52 -6.26
N CYS A 8 -16.10 -0.41 -5.74
CA CYS A 8 -16.36 -0.72 -4.33
C CYS A 8 -16.20 -2.22 -4.07
N ASP A 9 -16.72 -3.08 -4.95
CA ASP A 9 -16.54 -4.53 -4.86
C ASP A 9 -15.03 -4.88 -4.95
N PHE A 10 -14.32 -4.28 -5.90
CA PHE A 10 -12.86 -4.42 -6.00
C PHE A 10 -12.16 -4.04 -4.71
N TYR A 11 -12.49 -2.87 -4.15
CA TYR A 11 -11.89 -2.37 -2.92
C TYR A 11 -12.04 -3.38 -1.77
N PHE A 12 -13.25 -3.83 -1.47
CA PHE A 12 -13.49 -4.75 -0.37
C PHE A 12 -12.84 -6.12 -0.57
N ARG A 13 -12.89 -6.67 -1.78
CA ARG A 13 -12.27 -7.96 -2.09
C ARG A 13 -10.76 -7.90 -1.98
N VAL A 14 -10.14 -6.85 -2.52
CA VAL A 14 -8.68 -6.67 -2.47
C VAL A 14 -8.24 -6.39 -1.04
N TYR A 15 -8.93 -5.52 -0.32
CA TYR A 15 -8.63 -5.23 1.07
C TYR A 15 -8.64 -6.49 1.94
N ASN A 16 -9.70 -7.29 1.85
CA ASN A 16 -9.79 -8.54 2.61
C ASN A 16 -8.62 -9.50 2.31
N ARG A 17 -8.15 -9.54 1.08
CA ARG A 17 -6.96 -10.32 0.71
C ARG A 17 -5.65 -9.67 1.21
N MET A 18 -5.58 -8.35 1.24
CA MET A 18 -4.40 -7.64 1.74
C MET A 18 -4.17 -7.92 3.22
N VAL A 19 -5.22 -7.96 4.04
CA VAL A 19 -5.11 -8.15 5.49
C VAL A 19 -5.00 -9.63 5.89
N GLN A 20 -5.41 -10.55 5.03
CA GLN A 20 -5.31 -11.98 5.28
C GLN A 20 -3.86 -12.39 5.57
N ASP A 21 -3.64 -13.22 6.59
CA ASP A 21 -2.33 -13.77 7.00
C ASP A 21 -1.30 -12.72 7.46
N ILE A 22 -1.66 -11.44 7.56
CA ILE A 22 -0.79 -10.48 8.22
C ILE A 22 -0.90 -10.73 9.72
N ARG A 23 0.21 -11.16 10.33
CA ARG A 23 0.30 -11.32 11.78
C ARG A 23 0.33 -9.93 12.44
N ILE A 24 -0.84 -9.42 12.76
CA ILE A 24 -1.00 -8.17 13.50
C ILE A 24 -1.11 -8.55 14.97
N PRO A 25 -0.21 -8.05 15.83
CA PRO A 25 -0.42 -8.19 17.28
C PRO A 25 -1.77 -7.55 17.61
N PHE A 26 -2.73 -8.36 18.06
CA PHE A 26 -3.99 -7.81 18.54
C PHE A 26 -3.74 -7.01 19.81
N LYS A 27 -4.41 -5.88 19.92
CA LYS A 27 -4.49 -5.14 21.18
C LYS A 27 -5.78 -5.52 21.88
N LEU A 28 -5.67 -5.76 23.19
CA LEU A 28 -6.81 -5.81 24.08
C LEU A 28 -6.95 -4.40 24.69
N GLU A 29 -8.09 -3.76 24.53
CA GLU A 29 -8.49 -2.63 25.39
C GLU A 29 -9.56 -3.14 26.34
N GLY A 30 -9.14 -3.40 27.58
CA GLY A 30 -9.97 -4.08 28.57
C GLY A 30 -10.19 -5.57 28.18
N SER A 31 -11.44 -6.01 28.08
CA SER A 31 -11.82 -7.35 27.65
C SER A 31 -12.12 -7.46 26.15
N ASP A 32 -12.11 -6.35 25.42
CA ASP A 32 -12.55 -6.31 24.05
C ASP A 32 -11.37 -6.43 23.07
N ARG A 33 -11.57 -7.32 22.10
CA ARG A 33 -10.63 -7.47 20.97
C ARG A 33 -10.84 -6.35 19.97
N ILE A 34 -9.80 -5.55 19.74
CA ILE A 34 -9.82 -4.54 18.68
C ILE A 34 -9.40 -5.20 17.37
N ASP A 35 -10.36 -5.45 16.49
CA ASP A 35 -10.10 -6.01 15.16
C ASP A 35 -9.65 -4.94 14.15
N ASP A 36 -9.97 -3.66 14.39
CA ASP A 36 -9.55 -2.54 13.53
C ASP A 36 -8.32 -1.81 14.07
N THR A 37 -7.15 -2.35 13.78
CA THR A 37 -5.87 -1.75 14.21
C THR A 37 -5.42 -0.61 13.28
N PRO A 38 -4.50 0.26 13.72
CA PRO A 38 -3.90 1.29 12.86
C PRO A 38 -3.31 0.75 11.56
N LEU A 39 -2.85 -0.51 11.55
CA LEU A 39 -2.35 -1.15 10.34
C LEU A 39 -3.49 -1.46 9.34
N HIS A 40 -4.64 -1.91 9.82
CA HIS A 40 -5.83 -2.09 8.98
C HIS A 40 -6.26 -0.77 8.35
N GLN A 41 -6.26 0.32 9.13
CA GLN A 41 -6.57 1.66 8.63
C GLN A 41 -5.57 2.13 7.57
N ALA A 42 -4.27 1.95 7.81
CA ALA A 42 -3.23 2.31 6.85
C ALA A 42 -3.32 1.52 5.54
N LEU A 43 -3.67 0.23 5.59
CA LEU A 43 -3.86 -0.58 4.39
C LEU A 43 -5.13 -0.18 3.60
N ARG A 44 -6.22 0.18 4.31
CA ARG A 44 -7.42 0.75 3.68
C ARG A 44 -7.08 2.05 2.96
N GLU A 45 -6.35 2.93 3.64
CA GLU A 45 -5.92 4.22 3.10
C GLU A 45 -5.02 4.04 1.87
N ALA A 46 -4.04 3.13 1.93
CA ALA A 46 -3.15 2.85 0.80
C ALA A 46 -3.94 2.39 -0.45
N LEU A 47 -4.92 1.52 -0.26
CA LEU A 47 -5.74 1.01 -1.36
C LEU A 47 -6.72 2.08 -1.88
N ALA A 48 -7.36 2.85 -0.99
CA ALA A 48 -8.25 3.95 -1.36
C ALA A 48 -7.50 5.01 -2.16
N ASN A 49 -6.31 5.43 -1.70
CA ASN A 49 -5.46 6.39 -2.40
C ASN A 49 -5.06 5.88 -3.79
N ALA A 50 -4.72 4.62 -3.91
CA ALA A 50 -4.42 4.04 -5.22
C ALA A 50 -5.61 4.14 -6.16
N LEU A 51 -6.84 3.84 -5.72
CA LEU A 51 -8.05 3.97 -6.53
C LEU A 51 -8.39 5.44 -6.86
N ILE A 52 -8.26 6.35 -5.89
CA ILE A 52 -8.57 7.78 -6.05
C ILE A 52 -7.61 8.44 -7.06
N HIS A 53 -6.34 8.03 -7.06
CA HIS A 53 -5.30 8.63 -7.89
C HIS A 53 -5.01 7.86 -9.19
N ALA A 54 -5.68 6.74 -9.47
CA ALA A 54 -5.50 5.97 -10.68
C ALA A 54 -5.90 6.75 -11.93
N ASP A 55 -5.10 6.63 -13.00
CA ASP A 55 -5.48 7.09 -14.32
C ASP A 55 -6.29 5.99 -15.04
N TYR A 56 -7.61 6.08 -14.94
CA TYR A 56 -8.53 5.13 -15.58
C TYR A 56 -8.61 5.27 -17.11
N ARG A 57 -7.95 6.26 -17.70
CA ARG A 57 -7.83 6.39 -19.16
C ARG A 57 -6.70 5.56 -19.72
N ASP A 58 -5.75 5.14 -18.86
CA ASP A 58 -4.69 4.22 -19.24
C ASP A 58 -5.28 2.82 -19.50
N ARG A 59 -4.65 2.08 -20.43
CA ARG A 59 -5.02 0.69 -20.72
C ARG A 59 -4.66 -0.28 -19.61
N ARG A 60 -3.75 0.11 -18.73
CA ARG A 60 -3.31 -0.68 -17.58
C ARG A 60 -4.23 -0.42 -16.39
N GLY A 61 -4.54 -1.48 -15.67
CA GLY A 61 -5.31 -1.41 -14.45
C GLY A 61 -4.42 -1.21 -13.22
N LEU A 62 -5.07 -0.91 -12.10
CA LEU A 62 -4.47 -1.00 -10.77
C LEU A 62 -4.12 -2.46 -10.48
N VAL A 63 -2.90 -2.72 -10.04
CA VAL A 63 -2.41 -4.06 -9.68
C VAL A 63 -1.97 -4.08 -8.23
N VAL A 64 -2.55 -4.97 -7.43
CA VAL A 64 -2.13 -5.22 -6.05
C VAL A 64 -1.56 -6.62 -5.96
N GLN A 65 -0.31 -6.70 -5.55
CA GLN A 65 0.40 -7.96 -5.36
C GLN A 65 0.79 -8.10 -3.89
N LYS A 66 0.46 -9.25 -3.30
CA LYS A 66 0.79 -9.57 -1.92
C LYS A 66 1.72 -10.78 -1.85
N TRP A 67 2.76 -10.66 -1.05
CA TRP A 67 3.67 -11.73 -0.63
C TRP A 67 3.66 -11.82 0.90
N PRO A 68 4.22 -12.86 1.51
CA PRO A 68 4.28 -12.98 2.96
C PRO A 68 5.04 -11.84 3.65
N ASP A 69 5.98 -11.22 2.95
CA ASP A 69 6.91 -10.20 3.47
C ASP A 69 6.67 -8.79 2.94
N ARG A 70 5.69 -8.60 2.03
CA ARG A 70 5.47 -7.31 1.39
C ARG A 70 4.13 -7.23 0.64
N ILE A 71 3.69 -5.99 0.41
CA ILE A 71 2.61 -5.66 -0.52
C ILE A 71 3.17 -4.65 -1.53
N ARG A 72 2.80 -4.80 -2.79
CA ARG A 72 3.09 -3.85 -3.86
C ARG A 72 1.80 -3.41 -4.51
N ILE A 73 1.58 -2.11 -4.57
CA ILE A 73 0.46 -1.50 -5.27
C ILE A 73 1.04 -0.75 -6.46
N THR A 74 0.69 -1.16 -7.67
CA THR A 74 1.11 -0.50 -8.92
C THR A 74 -0.10 0.22 -9.50
N ASN A 75 0.00 1.53 -9.60
CA ASN A 75 -1.07 2.42 -9.99
C ASN A 75 -0.76 3.05 -11.35
N PRO A 76 -1.68 3.04 -12.32
CA PRO A 76 -1.50 3.76 -13.58
C PRO A 76 -1.51 5.27 -13.34
N GLY A 77 -0.58 5.98 -13.97
CA GLY A 77 -0.37 7.42 -13.85
C GLY A 77 0.73 7.80 -12.86
N ALA A 78 1.40 8.93 -13.16
CA ALA A 78 2.37 9.56 -12.28
C ALA A 78 1.70 10.38 -11.18
N PHE A 79 2.44 10.80 -10.16
CA PHE A 79 1.96 11.79 -9.19
C PHE A 79 1.61 13.10 -9.90
N ARG A 80 0.57 13.79 -9.43
CA ARG A 80 0.20 15.12 -9.89
C ARG A 80 0.83 16.23 -9.05
N ILE A 81 1.41 15.86 -7.91
CA ILE A 81 2.18 16.72 -7.01
C ILE A 81 3.57 16.09 -6.80
N ASN A 82 4.49 16.86 -6.27
CA ASN A 82 5.81 16.33 -5.94
C ASN A 82 5.70 15.22 -4.88
N VAL A 83 6.42 14.11 -5.06
CA VAL A 83 6.40 12.96 -4.13
C VAL A 83 6.82 13.39 -2.71
N GLN A 84 7.79 14.31 -2.59
CA GLN A 84 8.23 14.80 -1.27
C GLN A 84 7.14 15.61 -0.58
N GLU A 85 6.38 16.40 -1.33
CA GLU A 85 5.21 17.14 -0.80
C GLU A 85 4.11 16.18 -0.37
N ALA A 86 3.85 15.13 -1.17
CA ALA A 86 2.90 14.08 -0.81
C ALA A 86 3.29 13.35 0.49
N LEU A 87 4.58 13.09 0.68
CA LEU A 87 5.12 12.46 1.89
C LEU A 87 5.12 13.40 3.11
N ALA A 88 5.25 14.71 2.90
CA ALA A 88 5.13 15.72 3.95
C ALA A 88 3.67 15.90 4.41
N GLY A 89 2.72 15.65 3.51
CA GLY A 89 1.28 15.76 3.78
C GLY A 89 0.73 17.18 3.63
N GLY A 90 -0.58 17.31 3.78
CA GLY A 90 -1.29 18.60 3.70
C GLY A 90 -1.71 19.02 2.29
N ILE A 91 -1.19 18.39 1.25
CA ILE A 91 -1.55 18.65 -0.16
C ILE A 91 -2.04 17.35 -0.80
N SER A 92 -3.12 17.46 -1.56
CA SER A 92 -3.66 16.35 -2.35
C SER A 92 -4.25 16.89 -3.65
N ASP A 93 -3.92 16.28 -4.76
CA ASP A 93 -4.51 16.54 -6.07
C ASP A 93 -5.05 15.23 -6.67
N PRO A 94 -6.27 14.85 -6.29
CA PRO A 94 -6.86 13.59 -6.70
C PRO A 94 -7.26 13.62 -8.19
N ARG A 95 -7.04 12.51 -8.90
CA ARG A 95 -7.54 12.34 -10.28
C ARG A 95 -9.06 12.12 -10.32
N ASN A 96 -9.60 11.49 -9.30
CA ASN A 96 -10.98 11.01 -9.28
C ASN A 96 -11.73 11.54 -8.05
N GLU A 97 -12.13 12.80 -8.08
CA GLU A 97 -12.80 13.48 -6.96
C GLU A 97 -14.11 12.79 -6.54
N ASN A 98 -14.85 12.20 -7.48
CA ASN A 98 -16.06 11.47 -7.14
C ASN A 98 -15.79 10.22 -6.31
N LEU A 99 -14.63 9.56 -6.48
CA LEU A 99 -14.25 8.43 -5.65
C LEU A 99 -13.97 8.85 -4.21
N ILE A 100 -13.38 10.03 -3.98
CA ILE A 100 -13.22 10.57 -2.62
C ILE A 100 -14.58 10.68 -1.93
N LYS A 101 -15.56 11.29 -2.61
CA LYS A 101 -16.91 11.46 -2.05
C LYS A 101 -17.54 10.10 -1.73
N MET A 102 -17.38 9.11 -2.61
CA MET A 102 -17.88 7.75 -2.38
C MET A 102 -17.18 7.05 -1.20
N PHE A 103 -15.86 7.14 -1.11
CA PHE A 103 -15.11 6.54 -0.01
C PHE A 103 -15.40 7.22 1.33
N ASN A 104 -15.60 8.54 1.35
CA ASN A 104 -16.00 9.25 2.56
C ASN A 104 -17.37 8.79 3.09
N LEU A 105 -18.32 8.44 2.20
CA LEU A 105 -19.62 7.91 2.61
C LEU A 105 -19.55 6.58 3.35
N ILE A 106 -18.50 5.80 3.10
CA ILE A 106 -18.27 4.50 3.76
C ILE A 106 -17.14 4.57 4.81
N ASN A 107 -16.79 5.78 5.26
CA ASN A 107 -15.71 6.04 6.23
C ASN A 107 -14.36 5.43 5.83
N VAL A 108 -14.07 5.43 4.55
CA VAL A 108 -12.78 5.02 3.97
C VAL A 108 -12.12 6.25 3.36
N GLY A 109 -10.85 6.42 3.63
CA GLY A 109 -10.13 7.62 3.24
C GLY A 109 -10.26 8.71 4.31
N GLU A 110 -9.13 9.16 4.77
CA GLU A 110 -9.06 10.27 5.71
C GLU A 110 -9.03 11.62 4.99
N ARG A 111 -8.94 12.69 5.79
CA ARG A 111 -8.85 14.07 5.32
C ARG A 111 -7.74 14.24 4.29
N ALA A 112 -7.98 15.05 3.28
CA ALA A 112 -7.05 15.35 2.20
C ALA A 112 -5.62 15.60 2.70
N GLY A 113 -4.65 14.83 2.16
CA GLY A 113 -3.23 15.01 2.42
C GLY A 113 -2.65 14.32 3.66
N SER A 114 -3.44 13.52 4.41
CA SER A 114 -2.93 12.75 5.56
C SER A 114 -2.49 11.33 5.20
N GLY A 115 -2.88 10.80 4.04
CA GLY A 115 -2.76 9.40 3.66
C GLY A 115 -1.36 8.82 3.75
N LEU A 116 -0.41 9.31 2.96
CA LEU A 116 0.97 8.79 2.95
C LEU A 116 1.72 9.00 4.27
N PRO A 117 1.66 10.18 4.91
CA PRO A 117 2.27 10.37 6.23
C PRO A 117 1.72 9.41 7.28
N SER A 118 0.41 9.16 7.30
CA SER A 118 -0.24 8.24 8.23
C SER A 118 0.25 6.81 8.00
N ILE A 119 0.34 6.36 6.75
CA ILE A 119 0.88 5.04 6.38
C ILE A 119 2.32 4.93 6.89
N CYS A 120 3.19 5.89 6.60
CA CYS A 120 4.59 5.89 7.05
C CYS A 120 4.71 5.85 8.58
N ALA A 121 3.85 6.59 9.29
CA ALA A 121 3.83 6.61 10.76
C ALA A 121 3.46 5.22 11.33
N VAL A 122 2.50 4.53 10.73
CA VAL A 122 2.11 3.18 11.14
C VAL A 122 3.25 2.19 10.92
N TRP A 123 3.92 2.21 9.76
CA TRP A 123 5.07 1.35 9.48
C TRP A 123 6.20 1.56 10.48
N ARG A 124 6.49 2.81 10.82
CA ARG A 124 7.48 3.15 11.84
C ARG A 124 7.13 2.56 13.21
N LYS A 125 5.85 2.62 13.62
CA LYS A 125 5.37 2.03 14.88
C LYS A 125 5.49 0.51 14.90
N GLN A 126 5.40 -0.15 13.74
CA GLN A 126 5.60 -1.60 13.61
C GLN A 126 7.10 -1.98 13.57
N HIS A 127 8.01 -1.01 13.56
CA HIS A 127 9.45 -1.23 13.36
C HIS A 127 9.76 -1.95 12.03
N TRP A 128 8.91 -1.79 11.04
CA TRP A 128 9.11 -2.32 9.69
C TRP A 128 9.93 -1.35 8.84
N LYS A 129 10.56 -1.89 7.80
CA LYS A 129 11.22 -1.08 6.78
C LYS A 129 10.22 -0.06 6.23
N ALA A 130 10.66 1.18 6.04
CA ALA A 130 9.78 2.26 5.57
C ALA A 130 9.12 1.92 4.22
N PRO A 131 7.88 2.38 3.98
CA PRO A 131 7.27 2.34 2.66
C PRO A 131 8.13 3.05 1.62
N GLU A 132 8.18 2.49 0.40
CA GLU A 132 8.92 3.07 -0.71
C GLU A 132 7.95 3.45 -1.83
N ILE A 133 8.17 4.62 -2.43
CA ILE A 133 7.40 5.10 -3.57
C ILE A 133 8.34 5.27 -4.74
N THR A 134 7.96 4.72 -5.88
CA THR A 134 8.71 4.83 -7.13
C THR A 134 7.78 5.26 -8.24
N GLU A 135 8.20 6.23 -9.03
CA GLU A 135 7.57 6.60 -10.28
C GLU A 135 8.31 5.98 -11.46
N LEU A 136 7.57 5.47 -12.41
CA LEU A 136 8.07 5.01 -13.71
C LEU A 136 7.45 5.88 -14.80
N PHE A 137 8.25 6.22 -15.79
CA PHE A 137 7.86 7.05 -16.92
C PHE A 137 8.03 6.27 -18.22
N GLY A 138 7.03 6.35 -19.10
CA GLY A 138 6.99 5.68 -20.38
C GLY A 138 6.78 4.15 -20.34
N PRO A 139 5.68 3.70 -19.82
CA PRO A 139 4.43 4.34 -19.44
C PRO A 139 4.38 4.80 -17.97
N ASP A 140 3.65 5.89 -17.71
CA ASP A 140 3.54 6.47 -16.38
C ASP A 140 2.88 5.52 -15.39
N GLN A 141 3.57 5.23 -14.29
CA GLN A 141 3.08 4.40 -13.20
C GLN A 141 3.66 4.87 -11.87
N THR A 142 2.86 4.76 -10.83
CA THR A 142 3.30 4.91 -9.45
C THR A 142 3.28 3.56 -8.76
N ILE A 143 4.35 3.23 -8.07
CA ILE A 143 4.49 2.00 -7.30
C ILE A 143 4.63 2.37 -5.83
N LEU A 144 3.70 1.91 -5.00
CA LEU A 144 3.81 1.92 -3.55
C LEU A 144 4.24 0.54 -3.08
N PHE A 145 5.40 0.45 -2.46
CA PHE A 145 5.94 -0.76 -1.88
C PHE A 145 5.85 -0.70 -0.35
N LEU A 146 5.18 -1.67 0.24
CA LEU A 146 4.87 -1.77 1.66
C LEU A 146 5.56 -3.02 2.25
N PRO A 147 6.79 -2.91 2.79
CA PRO A 147 7.47 -4.04 3.42
C PRO A 147 6.75 -4.45 4.71
N LEU A 148 6.59 -5.75 4.96
CA LEU A 148 6.00 -6.32 6.17
C LEU A 148 7.06 -6.99 7.05
N VAL A 149 8.30 -6.51 6.96
CA VAL A 149 9.47 -7.06 7.66
C VAL A 149 10.28 -5.95 8.30
N THR A 150 10.96 -6.30 9.40
CA THR A 150 11.90 -5.39 10.05
C THR A 150 13.19 -5.26 9.24
N GLU A 151 13.95 -4.18 9.44
CA GLU A 151 15.25 -3.97 8.79
C GLU A 151 16.22 -5.12 9.05
N LYS A 152 16.24 -5.68 10.26
CA LYS A 152 17.09 -6.82 10.65
C LYS A 152 16.79 -8.10 9.87
N THR A 153 15.54 -8.32 9.49
CA THR A 153 15.12 -9.51 8.73
C THR A 153 15.43 -9.35 7.24
N ALA A 154 15.38 -8.14 6.72
CA ALA A 154 15.68 -7.83 5.32
C ALA A 154 17.17 -8.11 4.98
N ILE A 155 18.09 -7.80 5.89
CA ILE A 155 19.53 -8.06 5.72
C ILE A 155 19.81 -9.58 5.61
N LYS A 156 19.21 -10.40 6.48
CA LYS A 156 19.38 -11.86 6.44
C LYS A 156 18.85 -12.53 5.16
N SER A 157 17.84 -11.96 4.52
CA SER A 157 17.32 -12.48 3.24
C SER A 157 18.16 -12.04 2.04
N GLY A 158 18.84 -10.89 2.12
CA GLY A 158 19.81 -10.41 1.13
C GLY A 158 21.05 -11.30 1.06
N ASP A 159 21.61 -11.66 2.21
CA ASP A 159 22.82 -12.50 2.30
C ASP A 159 22.57 -13.92 1.78
N LYS A 160 21.38 -14.50 2.01
CA LYS A 160 21.03 -15.81 1.44
C LYS A 160 20.93 -15.80 -0.09
N LYS A 161 20.48 -14.72 -0.71
CA LYS A 161 20.44 -14.58 -2.19
C LYS A 161 21.83 -14.37 -2.79
N ALA A 162 22.73 -13.72 -2.10
CA ALA A 162 24.12 -13.54 -2.52
C ALA A 162 24.91 -14.87 -2.45
N ALA A 163 24.71 -15.65 -1.39
CA ALA A 163 25.37 -16.95 -1.22
C ALA A 163 24.97 -18.00 -2.28
N ILE A 164 23.72 -17.97 -2.75
CA ILE A 164 23.24 -18.91 -3.81
C ILE A 164 23.83 -18.56 -5.18
N LYS A 165 24.11 -17.27 -5.46
CA LYS A 165 24.71 -16.83 -6.74
C LYS A 165 26.20 -17.09 -6.86
N SER A 166 26.92 -17.32 -5.77
CA SER A 166 28.35 -17.62 -5.78
C SER A 166 28.66 -19.12 -5.86
N GLY A 167 27.68 -20.00 -5.75
CA GLY A 167 27.83 -21.46 -5.80
C GLY A 167 27.86 -22.08 -7.21
N ASP A 168 27.41 -21.36 -8.25
CA ASP A 168 27.25 -21.92 -9.62
C ASP A 168 28.39 -21.56 -10.59
N LYS A 169 29.58 -21.22 -10.08
CA LYS A 169 30.77 -21.01 -10.93
C LYS A 169 31.94 -21.84 -10.47
N LYS A 170 31.77 -23.18 -10.48
CA LYS A 170 32.88 -24.16 -10.53
C LYS A 170 32.35 -25.46 -11.09
N GLN A 171 32.35 -25.57 -12.38
CA GLN A 171 32.65 -26.78 -13.15
C GLN A 171 32.98 -26.36 -14.58
#